data_d8e44de5522fabd91c36de8be50115da
#
_entry.id   d8e44de5522fabd91c36de8be50115da
#
_cell.length_a   1.000
_cell.length_b   1.000
_cell.length_c   1.000
_cell.angle_alpha   90.00
_cell.angle_beta   90.00
_cell.angle_gamma   90.00
#
_symmetry.space_group_name_H-M   'P 1'
#
loop_
_entity.id
_entity.type
_entity.pdbx_description
1 polymer ?
#
loop_
_entity_poly.entity_id
_entity_poly.type
_entity_poly.pdbx_seq_one_letter_code
_entity_poly.pdbx_strand_id
1 'polypeptide(L)'
;MLVAAAVCPCPPLLVPEVATGAAPELDPARAACTDAVGLLAAARPDRLYVVGPADEGAHGAYPAGAAGSFAGFGVDLSVRLGEGWAEGGRPLPASLTVGAWLLARAGWADAPIEGLGIDNAATPDDCAGTGRELAASAERVALLVMGDGSACRTVKAPGYLDERAAGFDAEAARALGTADVAALLALDAGLADELKAAGRAPWQVLAGAAEGAGLDGRLLFEDAPYGVGYFVAAWS
;
A
#
# COMPACT_ATOMS: atom_id res chain seq x y z
N MET A 1 13.36 -4.37 -13.73
CA MET A 1 13.31 -5.29 -12.57
C MET A 1 12.98 -4.52 -11.29
N LEU A 2 12.38 -5.17 -10.29
CA LEU A 2 12.14 -4.52 -8.99
C LEU A 2 13.49 -4.28 -8.27
N VAL A 3 13.72 -3.04 -7.82
CA VAL A 3 14.95 -2.66 -7.11
C VAL A 3 14.69 -2.22 -5.67
N ALA A 4 13.46 -1.84 -5.34
CA ALA A 4 13.02 -1.54 -3.97
C ALA A 4 11.50 -1.57 -3.86
N ALA A 5 10.99 -1.85 -2.67
CA ALA A 5 9.58 -1.67 -2.35
C ALA A 5 9.39 -1.12 -0.94
N ALA A 6 8.36 -0.30 -0.77
CA ALA A 6 7.84 0.12 0.53
C ALA A 6 6.38 -0.34 0.65
N VAL A 7 6.05 -0.98 1.76
CA VAL A 7 4.67 -1.31 2.12
C VAL A 7 4.22 -0.32 3.18
N CYS A 8 3.08 0.31 2.98
CA CYS A 8 2.51 1.28 3.91
C CYS A 8 1.01 1.02 4.12
N PRO A 9 0.47 1.26 5.31
CA PRO A 9 -0.96 1.22 5.54
C PRO A 9 -1.65 2.40 4.84
N CYS A 10 -2.93 2.24 4.53
CA CYS A 10 -3.66 3.25 3.77
C CYS A 10 -4.95 3.78 4.44
N PRO A 11 -5.09 3.77 5.79
CA PRO A 11 -6.26 4.38 6.37
C PRO A 11 -6.22 5.90 6.16
N PRO A 12 -7.35 6.55 5.81
CA PRO A 12 -7.41 8.01 5.73
C PRO A 12 -6.98 8.71 7.03
N LEU A 13 -7.13 8.04 8.17
CA LEU A 13 -6.67 8.51 9.49
C LEU A 13 -5.14 8.68 9.59
N LEU A 14 -4.37 8.12 8.65
CA LEU A 14 -2.93 8.37 8.56
C LEU A 14 -2.64 9.86 8.28
N VAL A 15 -3.59 10.55 7.64
CA VAL A 15 -3.52 11.99 7.35
C VAL A 15 -3.95 12.79 8.59
N PRO A 16 -3.07 13.62 9.20
CA PRO A 16 -3.34 14.31 10.46
C PRO A 16 -4.59 15.18 10.43
N GLU A 17 -4.87 15.82 9.30
CA GLU A 17 -6.04 16.67 9.10
C GLU A 17 -7.35 15.87 9.21
N VAL A 18 -7.36 14.61 8.78
CA VAL A 18 -8.51 13.71 8.92
C VAL A 18 -8.63 13.19 10.35
N ALA A 19 -7.50 12.84 10.98
CA ALA A 19 -7.48 12.26 12.32
C ALA A 19 -7.75 13.29 13.44
N THR A 20 -7.58 14.59 13.17
CA THR A 20 -7.74 15.68 14.14
C THR A 20 -7.06 15.40 15.50
N GLY A 21 -7.84 15.23 16.57
CA GLY A 21 -7.33 15.00 17.93
C GLY A 21 -6.65 13.64 18.14
N ALA A 22 -6.91 12.62 17.28
CA ALA A 22 -6.28 11.31 17.32
C ALA A 22 -4.97 11.24 16.49
N ALA A 23 -4.61 12.31 15.78
CA ALA A 23 -3.44 12.33 14.91
C ALA A 23 -2.15 11.83 15.58
N PRO A 24 -1.81 12.17 16.84
CA PRO A 24 -0.58 11.70 17.49
C PRO A 24 -0.47 10.18 17.64
N GLU A 25 -1.60 9.45 17.67
CA GLU A 25 -1.61 8.00 17.83
C GLU A 25 -0.94 7.28 16.64
N LEU A 26 -0.96 7.89 15.45
CA LEU A 26 -0.35 7.34 14.24
C LEU A 26 1.01 7.98 13.89
N ASP A 27 1.60 8.82 14.77
CA ASP A 27 2.93 9.39 14.53
C ASP A 27 4.01 8.31 14.29
N PRO A 28 4.07 7.20 15.05
CA PRO A 28 5.04 6.14 14.79
C PRO A 28 4.87 5.50 13.40
N ALA A 29 3.61 5.25 12.98
CA ALA A 29 3.33 4.72 11.66
C ALA A 29 3.76 5.69 10.55
N ARG A 30 3.47 6.99 10.70
CA ARG A 30 3.89 8.04 9.75
C ARG A 30 5.40 8.17 9.64
N ALA A 31 6.12 8.09 10.77
CA ALA A 31 7.58 8.09 10.77
C ALA A 31 8.13 6.90 9.98
N ALA A 32 7.64 5.69 10.27
CA ALA A 32 8.04 4.47 9.55
C ALA A 32 7.71 4.56 8.04
N CYS A 33 6.54 5.10 7.65
CA CYS A 33 6.21 5.34 6.25
C CYS A 33 7.19 6.30 5.57
N THR A 34 7.62 7.37 6.28
CA THR A 34 8.60 8.32 5.75
C THR A 34 9.95 7.63 5.52
N ASP A 35 10.40 6.79 6.44
CA ASP A 35 11.63 6.02 6.31
C ASP A 35 11.56 5.04 5.14
N ALA A 36 10.42 4.35 4.97
CA ALA A 36 10.20 3.41 3.88
C ALA A 36 10.22 4.11 2.50
N VAL A 37 9.57 5.28 2.37
CA VAL A 37 9.58 6.08 1.14
C VAL A 37 10.99 6.61 0.85
N GLY A 38 11.74 7.03 1.87
CA GLY A 38 13.14 7.45 1.72
C GLY A 38 14.04 6.34 1.15
N LEU A 39 13.75 5.07 1.47
CA LEU A 39 14.47 3.94 0.94
C LEU A 39 14.20 3.73 -0.57
N LEU A 40 12.96 3.99 -1.03
CA LEU A 40 12.64 3.97 -2.46
C LEU A 40 13.46 5.01 -3.24
N ALA A 41 13.58 6.24 -2.71
CA ALA A 41 14.40 7.29 -3.33
C ALA A 41 15.89 6.90 -3.39
N ALA A 42 16.41 6.32 -2.32
CA ALA A 42 17.81 5.84 -2.26
C ALA A 42 18.12 4.77 -3.30
N ALA A 43 17.14 3.96 -3.70
CA ALA A 43 17.28 2.95 -4.73
C ALA A 43 17.38 3.53 -6.15
N ARG A 44 17.11 4.83 -6.36
CA ARG A 44 17.18 5.51 -7.66
C ARG A 44 16.44 4.75 -8.77
N PRO A 45 15.12 4.57 -8.66
CA PRO A 45 14.35 3.89 -9.68
C PRO A 45 14.18 4.77 -10.93
N ASP A 46 13.94 4.13 -12.09
CA ASP A 46 13.52 4.82 -13.31
C ASP A 46 12.02 5.10 -13.30
N ARG A 47 11.27 4.31 -12.51
CA ARG A 47 9.81 4.41 -12.38
C ARG A 47 9.34 3.96 -11.00
N LEU A 48 8.37 4.70 -10.45
CA LEU A 48 7.65 4.32 -9.24
C LEU A 48 6.19 3.98 -9.58
N TYR A 49 5.72 2.85 -9.09
CA TYR A 49 4.29 2.54 -9.07
C TYR A 49 3.75 2.63 -7.64
N VAL A 50 2.60 3.31 -7.50
CA VAL A 50 1.78 3.26 -6.27
C VAL A 50 0.68 2.25 -6.50
N VAL A 51 0.72 1.13 -5.79
CA VAL A 51 -0.22 0.03 -5.93
C VAL A 51 -1.07 -0.06 -4.67
N GLY A 52 -2.38 -0.16 -4.79
CA GLY A 52 -3.26 -0.24 -3.62
C GLY A 52 -4.63 -0.81 -3.93
N PRO A 53 -5.40 -1.23 -2.91
CA PRO A 53 -6.74 -1.75 -3.10
C PRO A 53 -7.66 -0.68 -3.68
N ALA A 54 -8.59 -1.11 -4.52
CA ALA A 54 -9.59 -0.24 -5.12
C ALA A 54 -10.94 -0.95 -5.18
N ASP A 55 -12.00 -0.18 -4.94
CA ASP A 55 -13.38 -0.66 -5.05
C ASP A 55 -13.76 -0.95 -6.51
N GLU A 56 -14.92 -1.62 -6.69
CA GLU A 56 -15.49 -1.89 -8.00
C GLU A 56 -15.59 -0.60 -8.85
N GLY A 57 -15.08 -0.66 -10.08
CA GLY A 57 -15.03 0.49 -10.99
C GLY A 57 -13.86 1.45 -10.76
N ALA A 58 -13.08 1.27 -9.69
CA ALA A 58 -11.89 2.08 -9.40
C ALA A 58 -10.57 1.33 -9.64
N HIS A 59 -10.60 0.05 -10.03
CA HIS A 59 -9.37 -0.67 -10.37
C HIS A 59 -8.81 -0.30 -11.75
N GLY A 60 -7.50 -0.54 -11.94
CA GLY A 60 -6.73 -0.24 -13.14
C GLY A 60 -5.78 0.95 -12.98
N ALA A 61 -5.19 1.39 -14.09
CA ALA A 61 -4.12 2.38 -14.11
C ALA A 61 -4.61 3.82 -13.85
N TYR A 62 -3.76 4.59 -13.21
CA TYR A 62 -3.90 6.02 -12.94
C TYR A 62 -2.64 6.74 -13.40
N PRO A 63 -2.73 7.72 -14.32
CA PRO A 63 -1.57 8.44 -14.82
C PRO A 63 -1.00 9.39 -13.76
N ALA A 64 0.23 9.84 -13.98
CA ALA A 64 0.78 10.98 -13.26
C ALA A 64 -0.18 12.18 -13.33
N GLY A 65 -0.24 12.95 -12.25
CA GLY A 65 -1.16 14.09 -12.13
C GLY A 65 -2.60 13.72 -11.79
N ALA A 66 -2.97 12.44 -11.68
CA ALA A 66 -4.29 12.03 -11.23
C ALA A 66 -4.59 12.58 -9.82
N ALA A 67 -5.79 13.12 -9.63
CA ALA A 67 -6.18 13.81 -8.40
C ALA A 67 -6.87 12.87 -7.41
N GLY A 68 -6.51 13.03 -6.13
CA GLY A 68 -7.20 12.44 -4.99
C GLY A 68 -7.70 13.51 -4.03
N SER A 69 -8.74 13.21 -3.26
CA SER A 69 -9.36 14.15 -2.33
C SER A 69 -9.76 13.48 -1.03
N PHE A 70 -9.54 14.17 0.08
CA PHE A 70 -10.01 13.78 1.40
C PHE A 70 -11.35 14.42 1.79
N ALA A 71 -12.03 15.11 0.84
CA ALA A 71 -13.34 15.73 1.09
C ALA A 71 -14.40 14.71 1.57
N GLY A 72 -14.36 13.47 1.06
CA GLY A 72 -15.21 12.37 1.53
C GLY A 72 -14.98 11.99 3.00
N PHE A 73 -13.86 12.38 3.58
CA PHE A 73 -13.52 12.20 5.01
C PHE A 73 -13.64 13.49 5.81
N GLY A 74 -14.33 14.51 5.27
CA GLY A 74 -14.65 15.76 5.96
C GLY A 74 -13.55 16.82 5.95
N VAL A 75 -12.52 16.67 5.10
CA VAL A 75 -11.36 17.59 5.05
C VAL A 75 -11.16 18.12 3.63
N ASP A 76 -11.04 19.44 3.50
CA ASP A 76 -10.72 20.10 2.23
C ASP A 76 -9.20 20.01 1.95
N LEU A 77 -8.76 18.78 1.67
CA LEU A 77 -7.39 18.47 1.29
C LEU A 77 -7.41 17.66 0.00
N SER A 78 -6.68 18.13 -1.00
CA SER A 78 -6.50 17.45 -2.28
C SER A 78 -5.03 17.15 -2.51
N VAL A 79 -4.76 16.02 -3.15
CA VAL A 79 -3.41 15.58 -3.50
C VAL A 79 -3.35 15.16 -4.96
N ARG A 80 -2.13 15.00 -5.49
CA ARG A 80 -1.89 14.50 -6.84
C ARG A 80 -0.87 13.38 -6.81
N LEU A 81 -1.04 12.45 -7.71
CA LEU A 81 -0.10 11.36 -7.91
C LEU A 81 1.07 11.86 -8.78
N GLY A 82 2.15 12.32 -8.13
CA GLY A 82 3.29 12.92 -8.83
C GLY A 82 2.99 14.29 -9.44
N GLU A 83 3.84 14.69 -10.37
CA GLU A 83 3.76 15.97 -11.05
C GLU A 83 2.78 15.94 -12.23
N GLY A 84 2.32 17.13 -12.63
CA GLY A 84 1.46 17.31 -13.80
C GLY A 84 -0.02 17.41 -13.45
N TRP A 85 -0.83 17.36 -14.50
CA TRP A 85 -2.29 17.49 -14.44
C TRP A 85 -2.91 16.48 -15.38
N ALA A 86 -3.63 15.48 -14.85
CA ALA A 86 -4.43 14.57 -15.67
C ALA A 86 -5.82 15.19 -15.92
N GLU A 87 -6.05 15.71 -17.12
CA GLU A 87 -7.36 16.27 -17.49
C GLU A 87 -8.39 15.14 -17.66
N GLY A 88 -9.58 15.31 -17.05
CA GLY A 88 -10.72 14.41 -17.26
C GLY A 88 -10.56 12.99 -16.70
N GLY A 89 -9.54 12.74 -15.88
CA GLY A 89 -9.31 11.44 -15.23
C GLY A 89 -10.30 11.14 -14.09
N ARG A 90 -10.52 9.85 -13.85
CA ARG A 90 -11.25 9.43 -12.65
C ARG A 90 -10.44 9.77 -11.39
N PRO A 91 -11.09 10.08 -10.25
CA PRO A 91 -10.39 10.37 -9.00
C PRO A 91 -9.64 9.12 -8.49
N LEU A 92 -8.53 9.36 -7.78
CA LEU A 92 -7.79 8.30 -7.11
C LEU A 92 -8.68 7.60 -6.06
N PRO A 93 -8.62 6.26 -5.93
CA PRO A 93 -9.19 5.55 -4.79
C PRO A 93 -8.50 5.98 -3.49
N ALA A 94 -9.14 5.73 -2.35
CA ALA A 94 -8.62 6.16 -1.05
C ALA A 94 -7.18 5.69 -0.78
N SER A 95 -6.86 4.44 -1.12
CA SER A 95 -5.51 3.87 -0.97
C SER A 95 -4.44 4.67 -1.71
N LEU A 96 -4.67 4.94 -3.01
CA LEU A 96 -3.75 5.72 -3.83
C LEU A 96 -3.73 7.19 -3.44
N THR A 97 -4.84 7.73 -2.92
CA THR A 97 -4.90 9.09 -2.37
C THR A 97 -3.98 9.24 -1.16
N VAL A 98 -3.99 8.25 -0.24
CA VAL A 98 -3.06 8.22 0.89
C VAL A 98 -1.62 8.03 0.41
N GLY A 99 -1.37 7.16 -0.58
CA GLY A 99 -0.05 6.98 -1.18
C GLY A 99 0.49 8.27 -1.81
N ALA A 100 -0.35 8.99 -2.56
CA ALA A 100 0.00 10.30 -3.14
C ALA A 100 0.32 11.34 -2.04
N TRP A 101 -0.43 11.33 -0.94
CA TRP A 101 -0.15 12.20 0.21
C TRP A 101 1.19 11.86 0.87
N LEU A 102 1.54 10.57 1.05
CA LEU A 102 2.84 10.15 1.59
C LEU A 102 3.99 10.62 0.70
N LEU A 103 3.87 10.47 -0.62
CA LEU A 103 4.89 10.90 -1.57
C LEU A 103 5.06 12.43 -1.59
N ALA A 104 3.96 13.18 -1.56
CA ALA A 104 3.99 14.65 -1.49
C ALA A 104 4.66 15.12 -0.18
N ARG A 105 4.34 14.48 0.95
CA ARG A 105 4.96 14.77 2.25
C ARG A 105 6.45 14.46 2.28
N ALA A 106 6.89 13.40 1.59
CA ALA A 106 8.31 13.04 1.44
C ALA A 106 9.06 13.90 0.41
N GLY A 107 8.35 14.75 -0.35
CA GLY A 107 8.94 15.57 -1.40
C GLY A 107 9.46 14.73 -2.58
N TRP A 108 8.75 13.63 -2.92
CA TRP A 108 9.18 12.72 -4.00
C TRP A 108 9.31 13.46 -5.33
N ALA A 109 10.50 13.38 -5.93
CA ALA A 109 10.82 13.91 -7.26
C ALA A 109 11.84 13.03 -8.00
N ASP A 110 12.13 11.81 -7.48
CA ASP A 110 13.25 10.98 -7.94
C ASP A 110 12.93 10.21 -9.23
N ALA A 111 11.65 9.90 -9.48
CA ALA A 111 11.21 9.18 -10.67
C ALA A 111 9.75 9.50 -11.03
N PRO A 112 9.35 9.32 -12.31
CA PRO A 112 7.95 9.36 -12.72
C PRO A 112 7.10 8.37 -11.93
N ILE A 113 5.84 8.76 -11.64
CA ILE A 113 4.90 7.99 -10.83
C ILE A 113 3.70 7.59 -11.68
N GLU A 114 3.26 6.35 -11.52
CA GLU A 114 1.96 5.86 -11.98
C GLU A 114 1.25 5.14 -10.83
N GLY A 115 -0.08 5.16 -10.84
CA GLY A 115 -0.90 4.45 -9.86
C GLY A 115 -1.56 3.22 -10.46
N LEU A 116 -1.78 2.20 -9.62
CA LEU A 116 -2.54 1.02 -10.00
C LEU A 116 -3.49 0.61 -8.86
N GLY A 117 -4.79 0.73 -9.11
CA GLY A 117 -5.82 0.20 -8.22
C GLY A 117 -6.04 -1.29 -8.49
N ILE A 118 -5.94 -2.11 -7.46
CA ILE A 118 -6.12 -3.57 -7.53
C ILE A 118 -7.47 -3.95 -6.95
N ASP A 119 -8.20 -4.79 -7.66
CA ASP A 119 -9.43 -5.41 -7.16
C ASP A 119 -9.11 -6.34 -5.98
N ASN A 120 -9.80 -6.15 -4.86
CA ASN A 120 -9.67 -7.04 -3.71
C ASN A 120 -10.07 -8.49 -4.01
N ALA A 121 -10.92 -8.71 -5.01
CA ALA A 121 -11.32 -10.03 -5.47
C ALA A 121 -10.34 -10.68 -6.47
N ALA A 122 -9.29 -9.95 -6.91
CA ALA A 122 -8.30 -10.49 -7.84
C ALA A 122 -7.65 -11.77 -7.30
N THR A 123 -7.45 -12.76 -8.18
CA THR A 123 -6.82 -14.02 -7.79
C THR A 123 -5.32 -13.81 -7.48
N PRO A 124 -4.69 -14.69 -6.68
CA PRO A 124 -3.26 -14.62 -6.44
C PRO A 124 -2.44 -14.67 -7.73
N ASP A 125 -2.85 -15.47 -8.71
CA ASP A 125 -2.16 -15.60 -9.99
C ASP A 125 -2.25 -14.32 -10.83
N ASP A 126 -3.41 -13.67 -10.86
CA ASP A 126 -3.60 -12.38 -11.55
C ASP A 126 -2.76 -11.28 -10.88
N CYS A 127 -2.75 -11.24 -9.54
CA CYS A 127 -1.92 -10.32 -8.78
C CYS A 127 -0.43 -10.52 -9.08
N ALA A 128 0.06 -11.76 -9.03
CA ALA A 128 1.44 -12.09 -9.34
C ALA A 128 1.79 -11.75 -10.80
N GLY A 129 0.90 -12.04 -11.75
CA GLY A 129 1.03 -11.66 -13.15
C GLY A 129 1.22 -10.16 -13.33
N THR A 130 0.33 -9.37 -12.70
CA THR A 130 0.44 -7.91 -12.68
C THR A 130 1.77 -7.45 -12.11
N GLY A 131 2.22 -8.04 -11.01
CA GLY A 131 3.52 -7.71 -10.40
C GLY A 131 4.69 -7.92 -11.36
N ARG A 132 4.73 -9.07 -12.04
CA ARG A 132 5.75 -9.37 -13.06
C ARG A 132 5.75 -8.36 -14.21
N GLU A 133 4.57 -7.95 -14.69
CA GLU A 133 4.44 -6.93 -15.74
C GLU A 133 4.98 -5.57 -15.29
N LEU A 134 4.64 -5.14 -14.06
CA LEU A 134 5.18 -3.91 -13.49
C LEU A 134 6.71 -3.96 -13.40
N ALA A 135 7.28 -5.03 -12.86
CA ALA A 135 8.72 -5.19 -12.71
C ALA A 135 9.47 -5.21 -14.06
N ALA A 136 8.81 -5.66 -15.13
CA ALA A 136 9.36 -5.70 -16.49
C ALA A 136 9.26 -4.36 -17.24
N SER A 137 8.51 -3.37 -16.74
CA SER A 137 8.20 -2.12 -17.45
C SER A 137 9.36 -1.15 -17.60
N ALA A 138 10.41 -1.27 -16.77
CA ALA A 138 11.63 -0.47 -16.82
C ALA A 138 12.84 -1.27 -16.27
N GLU A 139 14.05 -0.74 -16.44
CA GLU A 139 15.25 -1.40 -15.90
C GLU A 139 15.23 -1.40 -14.36
N ARG A 140 14.82 -0.29 -13.75
CA ARG A 140 14.77 -0.11 -12.30
C ARG A 140 13.37 0.35 -11.87
N VAL A 141 12.59 -0.55 -11.32
CA VAL A 141 11.23 -0.27 -10.85
C VAL A 141 11.21 -0.26 -9.32
N ALA A 142 10.55 0.75 -8.74
CA ALA A 142 10.18 0.73 -7.33
C ALA A 142 8.66 0.63 -7.16
N LEU A 143 8.22 0.03 -6.06
CA LEU A 143 6.81 -0.06 -5.69
C LEU A 143 6.56 0.61 -4.33
N LEU A 144 5.57 1.50 -4.27
CA LEU A 144 4.91 1.90 -3.03
C LEU A 144 3.58 1.13 -2.94
N VAL A 145 3.52 0.15 -2.06
CA VAL A 145 2.40 -0.78 -1.93
C VAL A 145 1.55 -0.38 -0.74
N MET A 146 0.34 0.07 -1.03
CA MET A 146 -0.63 0.51 -0.05
C MET A 146 -1.56 -0.64 0.34
N GLY A 147 -1.76 -0.85 1.65
CA GLY A 147 -2.67 -1.90 2.08
C GLY A 147 -2.67 -2.13 3.58
N ASP A 148 -3.87 -2.40 4.12
CA ASP A 148 -4.07 -2.68 5.54
C ASP A 148 -4.21 -4.20 5.77
N GLY A 149 -3.84 -4.66 6.97
CA GLY A 149 -4.11 -6.00 7.44
C GLY A 149 -5.59 -6.23 7.74
N SER A 150 -5.88 -7.23 8.56
CA SER A 150 -7.26 -7.53 8.94
C SER A 150 -7.92 -6.35 9.65
N ALA A 151 -9.22 -6.16 9.42
CA ALA A 151 -10.02 -5.16 10.13
C ALA A 151 -10.86 -5.80 11.26
N CYS A 152 -10.37 -6.91 11.86
CA CYS A 152 -11.12 -7.76 12.77
C CYS A 152 -10.37 -8.07 14.07
N ARG A 153 -9.43 -7.20 14.53
CA ARG A 153 -8.58 -7.45 15.69
C ARG A 153 -9.24 -7.22 17.04
N THR A 154 -10.36 -6.49 17.10
CA THR A 154 -11.05 -6.17 18.36
C THR A 154 -12.57 -6.12 18.17
N VAL A 155 -13.32 -6.15 19.28
CA VAL A 155 -14.79 -6.00 19.25
C VAL A 155 -15.26 -4.64 18.77
N LYS A 156 -14.37 -3.64 18.70
CA LYS A 156 -14.65 -2.29 18.17
C LYS A 156 -14.09 -2.06 16.78
N ALA A 157 -13.43 -3.07 16.21
CA ALA A 157 -12.89 -3.00 14.85
C ALA A 157 -14.03 -2.90 13.81
N PRO A 158 -13.78 -2.31 12.64
CA PRO A 158 -14.79 -2.17 11.59
C PRO A 158 -15.41 -3.51 11.15
N GLY A 159 -14.66 -4.60 11.18
CA GLY A 159 -15.11 -5.95 10.85
C GLY A 159 -15.57 -6.77 12.06
N TYR A 160 -15.58 -6.17 13.29
CA TYR A 160 -15.76 -6.86 14.56
C TYR A 160 -14.63 -7.85 14.86
N LEU A 161 -14.66 -8.51 16.02
CA LEU A 161 -13.62 -9.48 16.43
C LEU A 161 -13.77 -10.80 15.68
N ASP A 162 -12.68 -11.22 15.03
CA ASP A 162 -12.51 -12.59 14.53
C ASP A 162 -11.18 -13.14 15.07
N GLU A 163 -11.23 -14.30 15.72
CA GLU A 163 -10.05 -14.91 16.37
C GLU A 163 -8.94 -15.28 15.37
N ARG A 164 -9.27 -15.44 14.08
CA ARG A 164 -8.32 -15.75 13.00
C ARG A 164 -7.49 -14.55 12.59
N ALA A 165 -7.99 -13.32 12.86
CA ALA A 165 -7.38 -12.07 12.42
C ALA A 165 -5.94 -11.90 12.91
N ALA A 166 -5.67 -12.23 14.17
CA ALA A 166 -4.33 -12.11 14.72
C ALA A 166 -3.31 -13.04 14.06
N GLY A 167 -3.71 -14.27 13.73
CA GLY A 167 -2.86 -15.24 13.04
C GLY A 167 -2.58 -14.83 11.60
N PHE A 168 -3.60 -14.35 10.87
CA PHE A 168 -3.45 -13.83 9.51
C PHE A 168 -2.49 -12.64 9.47
N ASP A 169 -2.67 -11.66 10.36
CA ASP A 169 -1.83 -10.47 10.42
C ASP A 169 -0.37 -10.81 10.78
N ALA A 170 -0.16 -11.73 11.74
CA ALA A 170 1.20 -12.16 12.11
C ALA A 170 1.93 -12.83 10.95
N GLU A 171 1.25 -13.65 10.14
CA GLU A 171 1.85 -14.27 8.95
C GLU A 171 2.16 -13.22 7.88
N ALA A 172 1.24 -12.28 7.62
CA ALA A 172 1.48 -11.18 6.69
C ALA A 172 2.66 -10.30 7.14
N ALA A 173 2.71 -9.90 8.41
CA ALA A 173 3.79 -9.09 8.97
C ALA A 173 5.15 -9.81 8.85
N ARG A 174 5.20 -11.12 9.18
CA ARG A 174 6.40 -11.94 9.02
C ARG A 174 6.85 -11.98 7.56
N ALA A 175 5.93 -12.28 6.64
CA ALA A 175 6.24 -12.38 5.23
C ALA A 175 6.74 -11.06 4.63
N LEU A 176 6.09 -9.95 4.98
CA LEU A 176 6.52 -8.60 4.59
C LEU A 176 7.89 -8.24 5.19
N GLY A 177 8.13 -8.61 6.45
CA GLY A 177 9.37 -8.32 7.16
C GLY A 177 10.58 -9.12 6.70
N THR A 178 10.37 -10.22 5.97
CA THR A 178 11.44 -11.11 5.49
C THR A 178 11.50 -11.24 3.95
N ALA A 179 10.72 -10.44 3.23
CA ALA A 179 10.54 -10.54 1.77
C ALA A 179 10.18 -11.98 1.31
N ASP A 180 9.36 -12.68 2.08
CA ASP A 180 8.95 -14.06 1.79
C ASP A 180 7.87 -14.06 0.71
N VAL A 181 8.33 -14.05 -0.56
CA VAL A 181 7.47 -14.03 -1.75
C VAL A 181 6.49 -15.21 -1.74
N ALA A 182 6.95 -16.40 -1.36
CA ALA A 182 6.11 -17.60 -1.37
C ALA A 182 4.97 -17.50 -0.33
N ALA A 183 5.27 -17.01 0.87
CA ALA A 183 4.26 -16.81 1.91
C ALA A 183 3.22 -15.75 1.52
N LEU A 184 3.64 -14.64 0.89
CA LEU A 184 2.70 -13.62 0.41
C LEU A 184 1.77 -14.18 -0.68
N LEU A 185 2.29 -14.95 -1.63
CA LEU A 185 1.46 -15.59 -2.67
C LEU A 185 0.51 -16.64 -2.09
N ALA A 186 0.87 -17.28 -0.96
CA ALA A 186 0.06 -18.27 -0.28
C ALA A 186 -1.02 -17.69 0.65
N LEU A 187 -1.08 -16.35 0.85
CA LEU A 187 -2.14 -15.74 1.65
C LEU A 187 -3.51 -16.07 1.06
N ASP A 188 -4.38 -16.67 1.87
CA ASP A 188 -5.69 -17.12 1.45
C ASP A 188 -6.62 -15.94 1.13
N ALA A 189 -7.11 -15.89 -0.11
CA ALA A 189 -7.94 -14.78 -0.60
C ALA A 189 -9.33 -14.78 0.06
N GLY A 190 -9.91 -15.96 0.33
CA GLY A 190 -11.20 -16.07 0.99
C GLY A 190 -11.13 -15.61 2.44
N LEU A 191 -10.10 -16.06 3.17
CA LEU A 191 -9.87 -15.60 4.54
C LEU A 191 -9.59 -14.10 4.61
N ALA A 192 -8.79 -13.56 3.69
CA ALA A 192 -8.51 -12.13 3.63
C ALA A 192 -9.78 -11.30 3.41
N ASP A 193 -10.70 -11.76 2.56
CA ASP A 193 -11.99 -11.11 2.33
C ASP A 193 -12.86 -11.14 3.59
N GLU A 194 -13.01 -12.32 4.24
CA GLU A 194 -13.74 -12.45 5.50
C GLU A 194 -13.18 -11.53 6.60
N LEU A 195 -11.84 -11.41 6.69
CA LEU A 195 -11.15 -10.56 7.65
C LEU A 195 -11.04 -9.10 7.21
N LYS A 196 -11.51 -8.75 6.01
CA LYS A 196 -11.40 -7.40 5.41
C LYS A 196 -9.96 -6.90 5.33
N ALA A 197 -9.04 -7.79 5.01
CA ALA A 197 -7.61 -7.49 4.86
C ALA A 197 -7.34 -6.94 3.45
N ALA A 198 -7.50 -5.64 3.27
CA ALA A 198 -7.39 -4.96 1.98
C ALA A 198 -5.97 -5.00 1.37
N GLY A 199 -4.95 -5.29 2.18
CA GLY A 199 -3.57 -5.39 1.71
C GLY A 199 -3.23 -6.67 0.94
N ARG A 200 -4.01 -7.76 1.07
CA ARG A 200 -3.68 -9.06 0.48
C ARG A 200 -3.36 -8.98 -1.01
N ALA A 201 -4.24 -8.40 -1.82
CA ALA A 201 -4.06 -8.34 -3.27
C ALA A 201 -2.84 -7.46 -3.67
N PRO A 202 -2.65 -6.22 -3.18
CA PRO A 202 -1.44 -5.45 -3.40
C PRO A 202 -0.14 -6.14 -2.95
N TRP A 203 -0.16 -6.88 -1.84
CA TRP A 203 1.02 -7.63 -1.38
C TRP A 203 1.35 -8.80 -2.30
N GLN A 204 0.36 -9.43 -2.92
CA GLN A 204 0.57 -10.46 -3.93
C GLN A 204 1.08 -9.87 -5.25
N VAL A 205 0.70 -8.63 -5.60
CA VAL A 205 1.34 -7.89 -6.70
C VAL A 205 2.83 -7.63 -6.39
N LEU A 206 3.14 -7.19 -5.16
CA LEU A 206 4.53 -7.04 -4.72
C LEU A 206 5.30 -8.35 -4.82
N ALA A 207 4.71 -9.45 -4.35
CA ALA A 207 5.34 -10.76 -4.41
C ALA A 207 5.69 -11.17 -5.84
N GLY A 208 4.76 -10.99 -6.81
CA GLY A 208 5.02 -11.25 -8.22
C GLY A 208 6.11 -10.35 -8.82
N ALA A 209 6.15 -9.07 -8.42
CA ALA A 209 7.18 -8.14 -8.87
C ALA A 209 8.58 -8.48 -8.33
N ALA A 210 8.63 -9.10 -7.15
CA ALA A 210 9.87 -9.43 -6.45
C ALA A 210 10.43 -10.80 -6.83
N GLU A 211 9.74 -11.61 -7.64
CA GLU A 211 10.24 -12.90 -8.10
C GLU A 211 11.63 -12.74 -8.76
N GLY A 212 12.64 -13.38 -8.17
CA GLY A 212 14.02 -13.33 -8.68
C GLY A 212 14.77 -12.01 -8.46
N ALA A 213 14.18 -11.03 -7.76
CA ALA A 213 14.86 -9.75 -7.50
C ALA A 213 15.92 -9.84 -6.38
N GLY A 214 15.81 -10.82 -5.48
CA GLY A 214 16.80 -11.04 -4.41
C GLY A 214 16.83 -9.92 -3.36
N LEU A 215 15.68 -9.27 -3.08
CA LEU A 215 15.57 -8.22 -2.10
C LEU A 215 15.44 -8.79 -0.68
N ASP A 216 16.05 -8.10 0.27
CA ASP A 216 15.86 -8.34 1.70
C ASP A 216 14.72 -7.49 2.25
N GLY A 217 13.88 -8.09 3.13
CA GLY A 217 12.76 -7.41 3.78
C GLY A 217 13.08 -6.97 5.21
N ARG A 218 12.51 -5.84 5.62
CA ARG A 218 12.54 -5.37 6.99
C ARG A 218 11.20 -4.78 7.39
N LEU A 219 10.61 -5.29 8.47
CA LEU A 219 9.44 -4.71 9.11
C LEU A 219 9.88 -3.48 9.91
N LEU A 220 9.28 -2.33 9.65
CA LEU A 220 9.58 -1.05 10.30
C LEU A 220 8.53 -0.68 11.36
N PHE A 221 7.30 -1.14 11.16
CA PHE A 221 6.18 -0.87 12.06
C PHE A 221 5.13 -1.98 11.96
N GLU A 222 4.55 -2.34 13.10
CA GLU A 222 3.40 -3.22 13.22
C GLU A 222 2.55 -2.79 14.40
N ASP A 223 1.27 -2.54 14.21
CA ASP A 223 0.30 -2.27 15.28
C ASP A 223 -1.14 -2.43 14.76
N ALA A 224 -2.12 -2.42 15.67
CA ALA A 224 -3.54 -2.45 15.33
C ALA A 224 -4.36 -1.50 16.23
N PRO A 225 -4.08 -0.18 16.24
CA PRO A 225 -4.61 0.77 17.23
C PRO A 225 -6.14 0.90 17.20
N TYR A 226 -6.75 0.69 16.02
CA TYR A 226 -8.22 0.75 15.83
C TYR A 226 -8.83 -0.62 15.51
N GLY A 227 -8.10 -1.69 15.83
CA GLY A 227 -8.50 -3.06 15.49
C GLY A 227 -8.29 -3.41 14.01
N VAL A 228 -7.53 -2.58 13.27
CA VAL A 228 -7.08 -2.82 11.90
C VAL A 228 -5.56 -2.99 11.92
N GLY A 229 -5.06 -4.06 11.31
CA GLY A 229 -3.62 -4.32 11.22
C GLY A 229 -2.92 -3.30 10.31
N TYR A 230 -1.93 -2.59 10.83
CA TYR A 230 -1.10 -1.65 10.07
C TYR A 230 0.35 -2.13 10.05
N PHE A 231 0.90 -2.28 8.86
CA PHE A 231 2.27 -2.72 8.65
C PHE A 231 3.03 -1.71 7.81
N VAL A 232 4.27 -1.42 8.20
CA VAL A 232 5.22 -0.73 7.32
C VAL A 232 6.42 -1.64 7.15
N ALA A 233 6.75 -1.96 5.91
CA ALA A 233 7.92 -2.75 5.57
C ALA A 233 8.69 -2.10 4.41
N ALA A 234 9.97 -2.38 4.34
CA ALA A 234 10.86 -1.90 3.28
C ALA A 234 11.68 -3.06 2.74
N TRP A 235 11.80 -3.15 1.41
CA TRP A 235 12.55 -4.15 0.69
C TRP A 235 13.62 -3.48 -0.18
N SER A 236 14.86 -3.95 -0.08
CA SER A 236 16.00 -3.40 -0.85
C SER A 236 17.12 -4.41 -1.04
#